data_018b943136afbef6330a0db7dac2f60f
#
_entry.id   018b943136afbef6330a0db7dac2f60f
#
_cell.length_a   1.000
_cell.length_b   1.000
_cell.length_c   1.000
_cell.angle_alpha   90.00
_cell.angle_beta   90.00
_cell.angle_gamma   90.00
#
_symmetry.space_group_name_H-M   'P 1'
#
loop_
_entity.id
_entity.type
_entity.pdbx_description
1 polymer ?
#
loop_
_entity_poly.entity_id
_entity_poly.type
_entity_poly.pdbx_seq_one_letter_code
_entity_poly.pdbx_strand_id
1 'polypeptide(L)'
;MTSDLHPIEDPADALLFGDTLDCSLTLPVQVVASTASGRQAQAVTLLHGLAQIEDLRKDEGVNEEHGDLPLLAQRMDAKLDLILALVGRLAARADGLPECALRWSAAGVRVDLDDAPALTPGAPALVRLQPAEWLPDHLELPARVIARKQLDSRVRLWLGFVDLRGDLVEALDRHLFRLHRRAVAEQRRR
;
A
#
# COMPACT_ATOMS: atom_id res chain seq x y z
N MET A 1 -35.48 3.49 15.94
CA MET A 1 -34.71 2.23 16.06
C MET A 1 -34.28 1.85 14.64
N THR A 2 -33.20 2.43 14.18
CA THR A 2 -32.56 2.10 12.88
C THR A 2 -31.53 1.01 13.18
N SER A 3 -31.85 -0.21 12.74
CA SER A 3 -30.90 -1.32 12.78
C SER A 3 -29.69 -0.95 11.92
N ASP A 4 -28.54 -0.76 12.53
CA ASP A 4 -27.23 -0.79 11.88
C ASP A 4 -27.05 -2.22 11.34
N LEU A 5 -27.50 -2.43 10.10
CA LEU A 5 -27.08 -3.57 9.31
C LEU A 5 -25.60 -3.40 9.01
N HIS A 6 -24.76 -3.98 9.83
CA HIS A 6 -23.37 -4.24 9.46
C HIS A 6 -23.40 -4.97 8.10
N PRO A 7 -22.72 -4.45 7.08
CA PRO A 7 -22.64 -5.19 5.81
C PRO A 7 -22.08 -6.57 6.13
N ILE A 8 -22.77 -7.62 5.68
CA ILE A 8 -22.32 -9.01 5.82
C ILE A 8 -20.92 -9.05 5.22
N GLU A 9 -19.90 -9.14 6.09
CA GLU A 9 -18.50 -9.27 5.64
C GLU A 9 -18.40 -10.58 4.85
N ASP A 10 -17.83 -10.51 3.66
CA ASP A 10 -17.59 -11.68 2.85
C ASP A 10 -16.66 -12.64 3.64
N PRO A 11 -16.90 -13.95 3.66
CA PRO A 11 -16.02 -14.88 4.37
C PRO A 11 -14.54 -14.74 4.00
N ALA A 12 -14.23 -14.28 2.79
CA ALA A 12 -12.88 -13.98 2.36
C ALA A 12 -12.25 -12.77 3.09
N ASP A 13 -13.05 -11.84 3.58
CA ASP A 13 -12.57 -10.73 4.42
C ASP A 13 -12.04 -11.24 5.76
N ALA A 14 -12.70 -12.20 6.38
CA ALA A 14 -12.24 -12.78 7.64
C ALA A 14 -10.88 -13.48 7.51
N LEU A 15 -10.63 -14.13 6.37
CA LEU A 15 -9.34 -14.78 6.10
C LEU A 15 -8.17 -13.79 5.95
N LEU A 16 -8.44 -12.58 5.42
CA LEU A 16 -7.41 -11.59 5.14
C LEU A 16 -7.23 -10.55 6.25
N PHE A 17 -8.31 -10.29 7.03
CA PHE A 17 -8.36 -9.13 7.92
C PHE A 17 -8.81 -9.46 9.34
N GLY A 18 -9.21 -10.71 9.62
CA GLY A 18 -9.78 -11.10 10.93
C GLY A 18 -8.82 -10.92 12.10
N ASP A 19 -7.56 -11.30 11.92
CA ASP A 19 -6.53 -11.31 12.98
C ASP A 19 -5.34 -10.40 12.69
N THR A 20 -5.43 -9.54 11.67
CA THR A 20 -4.32 -8.69 11.22
C THR A 20 -4.72 -7.23 11.17
N LEU A 21 -3.74 -6.34 11.38
CA LEU A 21 -3.92 -4.91 11.12
C LEU A 21 -4.17 -4.67 9.64
N ASP A 22 -5.20 -3.91 9.32
CA ASP A 22 -5.53 -3.54 7.96
C ASP A 22 -5.77 -2.04 7.77
N CYS A 23 -5.65 -1.61 6.54
CA CYS A 23 -5.91 -0.24 6.11
C CYS A 23 -6.73 -0.22 4.83
N SER A 24 -7.76 0.64 4.78
CA SER A 24 -8.51 0.93 3.55
C SER A 24 -7.94 2.20 2.90
N LEU A 25 -7.52 2.07 1.65
CA LEU A 25 -6.76 3.08 0.91
C LEU A 25 -7.18 3.11 -0.55
N THR A 26 -6.79 4.18 -1.27
CA THR A 26 -6.77 4.21 -2.73
C THR A 26 -5.32 4.32 -3.15
N LEU A 27 -4.79 3.34 -3.88
CA LEU A 27 -3.40 3.30 -4.32
C LEU A 27 -3.30 2.76 -5.74
N PRO A 28 -2.20 3.08 -6.46
CA PRO A 28 -1.89 2.45 -7.73
C PRO A 28 -1.63 0.95 -7.55
N VAL A 29 -2.47 0.11 -8.16
CA VAL A 29 -2.39 -1.36 -8.05
C VAL A 29 -2.70 -2.03 -9.37
N GLN A 30 -1.95 -3.08 -9.67
CA GLN A 30 -2.22 -3.99 -10.77
C GLN A 30 -2.14 -5.43 -10.27
N VAL A 31 -3.05 -6.26 -10.72
CA VAL A 31 -3.03 -7.70 -10.48
C VAL A 31 -2.78 -8.39 -11.82
N VAL A 32 -1.79 -9.28 -11.86
CA VAL A 32 -1.46 -10.06 -13.06
C VAL A 32 -1.46 -11.55 -12.75
N ALA A 33 -1.88 -12.37 -13.71
CA ALA A 33 -1.73 -13.83 -13.62
C ALA A 33 -0.23 -14.17 -13.69
N SER A 34 0.31 -14.75 -12.63
CA SER A 34 1.74 -15.05 -12.56
C SER A 34 2.05 -16.06 -11.46
N THR A 35 3.03 -16.91 -11.71
CA THR A 35 3.64 -17.82 -10.71
C THR A 35 4.97 -17.28 -10.18
N ALA A 36 5.34 -16.05 -10.54
CA ALA A 36 6.59 -15.44 -10.09
C ALA A 36 6.55 -15.12 -8.59
N SER A 37 7.68 -15.30 -7.93
CA SER A 37 7.86 -14.99 -6.51
C SER A 37 7.99 -13.48 -6.21
N GLY A 38 7.99 -12.64 -7.24
CA GLY A 38 8.18 -11.21 -7.11
C GLY A 38 9.60 -10.79 -6.71
N ARG A 39 9.85 -9.48 -6.68
CA ARG A 39 11.14 -8.90 -6.28
C ARG A 39 11.18 -8.61 -4.77
N GLN A 40 11.03 -9.65 -3.95
CA GLN A 40 10.82 -9.50 -2.50
C GLN A 40 11.96 -8.77 -1.77
N ALA A 41 13.24 -9.02 -2.13
CA ALA A 41 14.37 -8.30 -1.54
C ALA A 41 14.32 -6.79 -1.83
N GLN A 42 13.93 -6.41 -3.05
CA GLN A 42 13.72 -5.02 -3.43
C GLN A 42 12.54 -4.40 -2.67
N ALA A 43 11.46 -5.15 -2.48
CA ALA A 43 10.30 -4.71 -1.70
C ALA A 43 10.69 -4.40 -0.23
N VAL A 44 11.53 -5.22 0.40
CA VAL A 44 12.07 -4.96 1.75
C VAL A 44 12.87 -3.64 1.76
N THR A 45 13.78 -3.47 0.82
CA THR A 45 14.60 -2.24 0.72
C THR A 45 13.72 -1.01 0.51
N LEU A 46 12.70 -1.11 -0.33
CA LEU A 46 11.76 -0.03 -0.62
C LEU A 46 10.98 0.38 0.64
N LEU A 47 10.43 -0.58 1.38
CA LEU A 47 9.68 -0.34 2.61
C LEU A 47 10.55 0.24 3.73
N HIS A 48 11.81 -0.18 3.83
CA HIS A 48 12.75 0.39 4.78
C HIS A 48 13.12 1.83 4.41
N GLY A 49 13.40 2.12 3.14
CA GLY A 49 13.69 3.47 2.67
C GLY A 49 12.51 4.41 2.91
N LEU A 50 11.28 3.94 2.61
CA LEU A 50 10.05 4.69 2.88
C LEU A 50 9.92 5.01 4.38
N ALA A 51 10.20 4.03 5.26
CA ALA A 51 10.18 4.24 6.70
C ALA A 51 11.14 5.32 7.16
N GLN A 52 12.38 5.31 6.67
CA GLN A 52 13.40 6.29 7.03
C GLN A 52 12.99 7.71 6.63
N ILE A 53 12.47 7.90 5.42
CA ILE A 53 11.99 9.21 4.94
C ILE A 53 10.83 9.70 5.80
N GLU A 54 9.92 8.82 6.17
CA GLU A 54 8.76 9.16 7.01
C GLU A 54 9.15 9.52 8.44
N ASP A 55 10.15 8.88 9.00
CA ASP A 55 10.64 9.15 10.36
C ASP A 55 11.42 10.50 10.41
N LEU A 56 12.24 10.79 9.40
CA LEU A 56 12.93 12.09 9.28
C LEU A 56 11.95 13.28 9.24
N ARG A 57 10.84 13.15 8.50
CA ARG A 57 9.79 14.18 8.43
C ARG A 57 9.08 14.46 9.76
N LYS A 58 9.09 13.51 10.70
CA LYS A 58 8.49 13.71 12.02
C LYS A 58 9.41 14.45 12.97
N ASP A 59 10.72 14.21 12.88
CA ASP A 59 11.71 14.84 13.76
C ASP A 59 11.91 16.32 13.44
N GLU A 60 11.64 16.75 12.20
CA GLU A 60 11.72 18.17 11.82
C GLU A 60 10.66 19.07 12.49
N GLY A 61 9.55 18.51 12.97
CA GLY A 61 8.50 19.24 13.69
C GLY A 61 8.83 19.58 15.15
N VAL A 62 9.98 19.15 15.68
CA VAL A 62 10.32 19.26 17.13
C VAL A 62 11.53 20.19 17.38
N ASN A 63 12.34 20.52 16.37
CA ASN A 63 13.54 21.33 16.54
C ASN A 63 13.41 22.73 15.93
N GLU A 64 12.58 23.58 16.53
CA GLU A 64 12.65 25.03 16.34
C GLU A 64 13.56 25.66 17.39
N GLU A 65 14.87 25.49 17.28
CA GLU A 65 15.83 26.45 17.90
C GLU A 65 17.25 26.24 17.36
N HIS A 66 17.81 27.36 16.84
CA HIS A 66 19.22 27.68 16.54
C HIS A 66 19.76 27.49 15.11
N GLY A 67 19.85 28.61 14.39
CA GLY A 67 20.85 28.90 13.36
C GLY A 67 20.37 28.80 11.91
N ASP A 68 21.05 29.51 10.97
CA ASP A 68 20.77 29.53 9.52
C ASP A 68 20.90 28.15 8.83
N LEU A 69 21.57 27.19 9.46
CA LEU A 69 21.70 25.81 9.00
C LEU A 69 20.36 25.07 8.88
N PRO A 70 19.42 25.16 9.84
CA PRO A 70 18.10 24.55 9.70
C PRO A 70 17.32 25.08 8.51
N LEU A 71 17.42 26.38 8.22
CA LEU A 71 16.71 27.00 7.10
C LEU A 71 17.27 26.56 5.74
N LEU A 72 18.58 26.34 5.66
CA LEU A 72 19.22 25.78 4.47
C LEU A 72 18.83 24.31 4.26
N ALA A 73 18.81 23.51 5.34
CA ALA A 73 18.38 22.11 5.32
C ALA A 73 16.93 21.99 4.86
N GLN A 74 16.01 22.81 5.41
CA GLN A 74 14.60 22.86 4.98
C GLN A 74 14.44 23.19 3.50
N ARG A 75 15.24 24.16 2.98
CA ARG A 75 15.21 24.52 1.56
C ARG A 75 15.74 23.40 0.67
N MET A 76 16.75 22.69 1.11
CA MET A 76 17.29 21.53 0.39
C MET A 76 16.28 20.38 0.40
N ASP A 77 15.64 20.12 1.53
CA ASP A 77 14.63 19.07 1.67
C ASP A 77 13.41 19.35 0.79
N ALA A 78 12.89 20.58 0.79
CA ALA A 78 11.81 20.98 -0.10
C ALA A 78 12.15 20.83 -1.59
N LYS A 79 13.41 21.07 -1.98
CA LYS A 79 13.87 20.84 -3.36
C LYS A 79 13.97 19.34 -3.69
N LEU A 80 14.45 18.53 -2.75
CA LEU A 80 14.51 17.08 -2.92
C LEU A 80 13.11 16.48 -3.01
N ASP A 81 12.17 16.93 -2.19
CA ASP A 81 10.76 16.54 -2.27
C ASP A 81 10.14 16.87 -3.62
N LEU A 82 10.41 18.07 -4.14
CA LEU A 82 9.94 18.47 -5.46
C LEU A 82 10.54 17.60 -6.57
N ILE A 83 11.84 17.31 -6.51
CA ILE A 83 12.53 16.43 -7.48
C ILE A 83 11.93 15.03 -7.42
N LEU A 84 11.75 14.46 -6.21
CA LEU A 84 11.13 13.16 -6.03
C LEU A 84 9.70 13.11 -6.59
N ALA A 85 8.90 14.15 -6.32
CA ALA A 85 7.55 14.25 -6.86
C ALA A 85 7.53 14.33 -8.40
N LEU A 86 8.47 15.08 -9.00
CA LEU A 86 8.58 15.19 -10.46
C LEU A 86 9.06 13.89 -11.10
N VAL A 87 10.06 13.23 -10.51
CA VAL A 87 10.55 11.92 -10.95
C VAL A 87 9.45 10.87 -10.83
N GLY A 88 8.72 10.87 -9.71
CA GLY A 88 7.58 9.99 -9.49
C GLY A 88 6.48 10.17 -10.54
N ARG A 89 6.12 11.43 -10.88
CA ARG A 89 5.16 11.71 -11.95
C ARG A 89 5.64 11.30 -13.33
N LEU A 90 6.93 11.42 -13.61
CA LEU A 90 7.52 10.95 -14.88
C LEU A 90 7.49 9.43 -14.99
N ALA A 91 7.85 8.72 -13.92
CA ALA A 91 7.79 7.27 -13.85
C ALA A 91 6.34 6.74 -13.93
N ALA A 92 5.41 7.35 -13.21
CA ALA A 92 4.00 7.00 -13.25
C ALA A 92 3.35 7.19 -14.62
N ARG A 93 3.84 8.14 -15.44
CA ARG A 93 3.37 8.32 -16.81
C ARG A 93 3.90 7.27 -17.78
N ALA A 94 5.06 6.68 -17.50
CA ALA A 94 5.66 5.67 -18.36
C ALA A 94 5.02 4.27 -18.16
N ASP A 95 4.70 3.90 -16.91
CA ASP A 95 4.18 2.57 -16.54
C ASP A 95 3.09 2.67 -15.44
N GLY A 96 2.27 3.71 -15.46
CA GLY A 96 1.33 4.02 -14.38
C GLY A 96 0.37 2.88 -14.07
N LEU A 97 0.45 2.35 -12.85
CA LEU A 97 -0.54 1.44 -12.33
C LEU A 97 -1.87 2.18 -12.13
N PRO A 98 -3.03 1.57 -12.42
CA PRO A 98 -4.33 2.18 -12.16
C PRO A 98 -4.55 2.38 -10.67
N GLU A 99 -5.14 3.52 -10.29
CA GLU A 99 -5.59 3.76 -8.92
C GLU A 99 -6.82 2.91 -8.61
N CYS A 100 -6.73 2.12 -7.55
CA CYS A 100 -7.79 1.22 -7.13
C CYS A 100 -8.08 1.39 -5.64
N ALA A 101 -9.37 1.31 -5.28
CA ALA A 101 -9.77 1.17 -3.89
C ALA A 101 -9.37 -0.22 -3.39
N LEU A 102 -8.68 -0.27 -2.27
CA LEU A 102 -8.21 -1.52 -1.69
C LEU A 102 -8.31 -1.51 -0.16
N ARG A 103 -8.40 -2.71 0.42
CA ARG A 103 -8.17 -3.00 1.83
C ARG A 103 -6.96 -3.92 1.92
N TRP A 104 -5.97 -3.54 2.70
CA TRP A 104 -4.65 -4.16 2.72
C TRP A 104 -4.23 -4.55 4.13
N SER A 105 -3.73 -5.79 4.28
CA SER A 105 -3.09 -6.32 5.48
C SER A 105 -1.78 -7.02 5.12
N ALA A 106 -1.02 -7.48 6.11
CA ALA A 106 0.15 -8.31 5.86
C ALA A 106 -0.20 -9.71 5.32
N ALA A 107 -1.43 -10.18 5.53
CA ALA A 107 -1.91 -11.46 5.01
C ALA A 107 -2.37 -11.39 3.54
N GLY A 108 -2.74 -10.19 3.05
CA GLY A 108 -3.23 -10.04 1.69
C GLY A 108 -3.94 -8.73 1.40
N VAL A 109 -4.60 -8.68 0.24
CA VAL A 109 -5.29 -7.49 -0.23
C VAL A 109 -6.65 -7.85 -0.84
N ARG A 110 -7.66 -7.02 -0.57
CA ARG A 110 -8.91 -6.95 -1.32
C ARG A 110 -8.86 -5.71 -2.20
N VAL A 111 -9.07 -5.87 -3.49
CA VAL A 111 -8.98 -4.77 -4.48
C VAL A 111 -10.16 -4.78 -5.42
N ASP A 112 -10.65 -3.58 -5.78
CA ASP A 112 -11.72 -3.37 -6.75
C ASP A 112 -11.12 -2.87 -8.05
N LEU A 113 -11.17 -3.69 -9.11
CA LEU A 113 -10.54 -3.44 -10.41
C LEU A 113 -11.59 -3.16 -11.48
N ASP A 114 -11.36 -2.13 -12.30
CA ASP A 114 -12.20 -1.86 -13.48
C ASP A 114 -11.89 -2.86 -14.61
N ASP A 115 -10.62 -3.21 -14.80
CA ASP A 115 -10.17 -4.25 -15.73
C ASP A 115 -9.40 -5.32 -14.95
N ALA A 116 -10.10 -6.40 -14.62
CA ALA A 116 -9.55 -7.50 -13.84
C ALA A 116 -9.15 -8.66 -14.74
N PRO A 117 -7.97 -9.26 -14.52
CA PRO A 117 -7.58 -10.46 -15.23
C PRO A 117 -8.58 -11.60 -14.97
N ALA A 118 -8.73 -12.52 -15.92
CA ALA A 118 -9.63 -13.68 -15.81
C ALA A 118 -9.04 -14.73 -14.84
N LEU A 119 -8.94 -14.37 -13.57
CA LEU A 119 -8.44 -15.21 -12.49
C LEU A 119 -9.60 -15.90 -11.76
N THR A 120 -9.43 -17.19 -11.49
CA THR A 120 -10.37 -17.99 -10.69
C THR A 120 -9.83 -18.21 -9.28
N PRO A 121 -10.69 -18.50 -8.28
CA PRO A 121 -10.21 -18.89 -6.96
C PRO A 121 -9.18 -20.03 -7.03
N GLY A 122 -8.11 -19.91 -6.26
CA GLY A 122 -6.96 -20.82 -6.27
C GLY A 122 -5.88 -20.46 -7.29
N ALA A 123 -6.13 -19.61 -8.29
CA ALA A 123 -5.15 -19.22 -9.29
C ALA A 123 -3.99 -18.41 -8.69
N PRO A 124 -2.75 -18.62 -9.15
CA PRO A 124 -1.61 -17.81 -8.76
C PRO A 124 -1.69 -16.42 -9.40
N ALA A 125 -1.28 -15.41 -8.65
CA ALA A 125 -1.26 -14.03 -9.09
C ALA A 125 -0.03 -13.30 -8.54
N LEU A 126 0.34 -12.18 -9.16
CA LEU A 126 1.30 -11.23 -8.65
C LEU A 126 0.59 -9.89 -8.48
N VAL A 127 0.65 -9.34 -7.27
CA VAL A 127 0.14 -8.01 -6.95
C VAL A 127 1.29 -7.03 -7.08
N ARG A 128 1.15 -6.05 -7.97
CA ARG A 128 2.02 -4.88 -8.07
C ARG A 128 1.33 -3.74 -7.37
N LEU A 129 1.92 -3.22 -6.31
CA LEU A 129 1.33 -2.20 -5.46
C LEU A 129 2.35 -1.09 -5.19
N GLN A 130 1.99 0.15 -5.51
CA GLN A 130 2.78 1.33 -5.19
C GLN A 130 2.43 1.79 -3.76
N PRO A 131 3.35 1.69 -2.78
CA PRO A 131 3.01 1.90 -1.37
C PRO A 131 2.84 3.37 -0.97
N ALA A 132 3.24 4.31 -1.85
CA ALA A 132 3.07 5.75 -1.66
C ALA A 132 2.99 6.44 -3.02
N GLU A 133 2.11 7.44 -3.17
CA GLU A 133 1.87 8.16 -4.44
C GLU A 133 3.12 8.80 -5.05
N TRP A 134 4.02 9.30 -4.19
CA TRP A 134 5.24 9.97 -4.61
C TRP A 134 6.39 9.02 -4.96
N LEU A 135 6.25 7.72 -4.63
CA LEU A 135 7.29 6.72 -4.84
C LEU A 135 7.14 6.10 -6.23
N PRO A 136 8.12 6.23 -7.15
CA PRO A 136 7.98 5.75 -8.52
C PRO A 136 8.09 4.23 -8.68
N ASP A 137 8.38 3.51 -7.61
CA ASP A 137 8.55 2.04 -7.62
C ASP A 137 7.38 1.34 -6.92
N HIS A 138 7.23 0.05 -7.17
CA HIS A 138 6.15 -0.77 -6.65
C HIS A 138 6.65 -2.05 -5.99
N LEU A 139 5.89 -2.54 -5.03
CA LEU A 139 6.06 -3.86 -4.45
C LEU A 139 5.56 -4.91 -5.45
N GLU A 140 6.23 -6.04 -5.55
CA GLU A 140 5.75 -7.24 -6.24
C GLU A 140 5.53 -8.34 -5.21
N LEU A 141 4.26 -8.63 -4.92
CA LEU A 141 3.85 -9.56 -3.87
C LEU A 141 3.17 -10.78 -4.51
N PRO A 142 3.77 -11.97 -4.38
CA PRO A 142 3.15 -13.22 -4.86
C PRO A 142 1.89 -13.50 -4.05
N ALA A 143 0.83 -13.89 -4.72
CA ALA A 143 -0.47 -14.08 -4.13
C ALA A 143 -1.23 -15.25 -4.75
N ARG A 144 -2.28 -15.68 -4.06
CA ARG A 144 -3.28 -16.61 -4.56
C ARG A 144 -4.65 -16.00 -4.44
N VAL A 145 -5.47 -16.15 -5.46
CA VAL A 145 -6.86 -15.70 -5.44
C VAL A 145 -7.64 -16.52 -4.43
N ILE A 146 -8.20 -15.89 -3.41
CA ILE A 146 -9.09 -16.51 -2.42
C ILE A 146 -10.52 -16.51 -2.95
N ALA A 147 -10.98 -15.33 -3.40
CA ALA A 147 -12.34 -15.16 -3.91
C ALA A 147 -12.38 -14.10 -5.02
N ARG A 148 -13.42 -14.19 -5.84
CA ARG A 148 -13.74 -13.23 -6.89
C ARG A 148 -15.22 -12.93 -6.86
N LYS A 149 -15.59 -11.66 -6.94
CA LYS A 149 -16.98 -11.21 -6.99
C LYS A 149 -17.16 -10.15 -8.07
N GLN A 150 -18.17 -10.34 -8.92
CA GLN A 150 -18.56 -9.28 -9.84
C GLN A 150 -19.35 -8.22 -9.06
N LEU A 151 -18.91 -6.99 -9.16
CA LEU A 151 -19.67 -5.80 -8.82
C LEU A 151 -20.21 -5.20 -10.13
N ASP A 152 -21.02 -4.18 -10.08
CA ASP A 152 -21.68 -3.63 -11.29
C ASP A 152 -20.71 -3.45 -12.46
N SER A 153 -19.79 -2.51 -12.37
CA SER A 153 -18.77 -2.21 -13.40
C SER A 153 -17.37 -2.71 -13.05
N ARG A 154 -17.17 -3.27 -11.85
CA ARG A 154 -15.87 -3.67 -11.30
C ARG A 154 -15.85 -5.12 -10.90
N VAL A 155 -14.64 -5.63 -10.75
CA VAL A 155 -14.41 -6.95 -10.16
C VAL A 155 -13.66 -6.79 -8.86
N ARG A 156 -14.20 -7.34 -7.78
CA ARG A 156 -13.52 -7.46 -6.50
C ARG A 156 -12.75 -8.75 -6.44
N LEU A 157 -11.46 -8.65 -6.11
CA LEU A 157 -10.59 -9.78 -5.87
C LEU A 157 -10.11 -9.78 -4.42
N TRP A 158 -10.10 -10.94 -3.79
CA TRP A 158 -9.42 -11.21 -2.53
C TRP A 158 -8.19 -12.05 -2.84
N LEU A 159 -7.03 -11.55 -2.47
CA LEU A 159 -5.72 -12.10 -2.79
C LEU A 159 -4.94 -12.31 -1.50
N GLY A 160 -4.72 -13.56 -1.12
CA GLY A 160 -3.86 -13.92 0.00
C GLY A 160 -2.41 -13.99 -0.46
N PHE A 161 -1.51 -13.32 0.25
CA PHE A 161 -0.09 -13.41 -0.05
C PHE A 161 0.44 -14.80 0.28
N VAL A 162 1.36 -15.29 -0.53
CA VAL A 162 1.94 -16.63 -0.40
C VAL A 162 3.46 -16.55 -0.51
N ASP A 163 4.14 -17.44 0.18
CA ASP A 163 5.61 -17.61 0.09
C ASP A 163 6.40 -16.30 0.30
N LEU A 164 5.88 -15.42 1.18
CA LEU A 164 6.59 -14.20 1.58
C LEU A 164 7.76 -14.54 2.49
N ARG A 165 8.90 -13.89 2.27
CA ARG A 165 10.04 -13.92 3.17
C ARG A 165 9.66 -13.28 4.52
N GLY A 166 10.21 -13.81 5.61
CA GLY A 166 9.91 -13.30 6.96
C GLY A 166 10.26 -11.82 7.15
N ASP A 167 11.39 -11.37 6.57
CA ASP A 167 11.81 -9.96 6.61
C ASP A 167 10.83 -9.03 5.85
N LEU A 168 10.21 -9.54 4.76
CA LEU A 168 9.20 -8.78 4.03
C LEU A 168 7.89 -8.69 4.82
N VAL A 169 7.46 -9.77 5.47
CA VAL A 169 6.26 -9.76 6.34
C VAL A 169 6.42 -8.72 7.45
N GLU A 170 7.58 -8.71 8.14
CA GLU A 170 7.86 -7.71 9.18
C GLU A 170 7.87 -6.27 8.64
N ALA A 171 8.43 -6.06 7.45
CA ALA A 171 8.47 -4.74 6.82
C ALA A 171 7.06 -4.25 6.43
N LEU A 172 6.19 -5.16 5.94
CA LEU A 172 4.79 -4.88 5.64
C LEU A 172 4.00 -4.52 6.91
N ASP A 173 4.13 -5.30 7.98
CA ASP A 173 3.47 -5.03 9.26
C ASP A 173 3.84 -3.64 9.81
N ARG A 174 5.12 -3.29 9.79
CA ARG A 174 5.61 -1.97 10.22
C ARG A 174 5.05 -0.85 9.34
N HIS A 175 4.97 -1.06 8.03
CA HIS A 175 4.42 -0.07 7.10
C HIS A 175 2.93 0.14 7.34
N LEU A 176 2.14 -0.93 7.44
CA LEU A 176 0.70 -0.89 7.72
C LEU A 176 0.41 -0.23 9.06
N PHE A 177 1.21 -0.51 10.08
CA PHE A 177 1.09 0.17 11.38
C PHE A 177 1.28 1.68 11.27
N ARG A 178 2.24 2.14 10.46
CA ARG A 178 2.44 3.58 10.20
C ARG A 178 1.25 4.20 9.47
N LEU A 179 0.74 3.53 8.43
CA LEU A 179 -0.46 3.97 7.70
C LEU A 179 -1.67 4.09 8.62
N HIS A 180 -1.91 3.07 9.44
CA HIS A 180 -3.01 3.07 10.40
C HIS A 180 -2.90 4.22 11.40
N ARG A 181 -1.72 4.46 11.98
CA ARG A 181 -1.49 5.58 12.89
C ARG A 181 -1.77 6.93 12.25
N ARG A 182 -1.44 7.11 10.97
CA ARG A 182 -1.76 8.34 10.23
C ARG A 182 -3.26 8.51 10.07
N ALA A 183 -3.95 7.47 9.61
CA ALA A 183 -5.40 7.51 9.44
C ALA A 183 -6.12 7.88 10.73
N VAL A 184 -5.72 7.29 11.86
CA VAL A 184 -6.27 7.63 13.19
C VAL A 184 -5.97 9.08 13.59
N ALA A 185 -4.75 9.56 13.32
CA ALA A 185 -4.37 10.94 13.63
C ALA A 185 -5.15 11.97 12.80
N GLU A 186 -5.41 11.68 11.52
CA GLU A 186 -6.21 12.52 10.63
C GLU A 186 -7.68 12.57 11.04
N GLN A 187 -8.25 11.43 11.45
CA GLN A 187 -9.62 11.37 11.96
C GLN A 187 -9.83 12.20 13.24
N ARG A 188 -8.82 12.28 14.11
CA ARG A 188 -8.88 13.08 15.35
C ARG A 188 -8.74 14.59 15.11
N ARG A 189 -8.28 15.01 13.95
CA ARG A 189 -8.12 16.44 13.58
C ARG A 189 -9.34 17.04 12.88
N ARG A 190 -10.28 16.21 12.46
CA ARG A 190 -11.57 16.59 11.86
C ARG A 190 -12.67 16.73 12.93
#